data_104be766d54b385a8de1f624494d7a7a
#
_entry.id   104be766d54b385a8de1f624494d7a7a
#
_cell.length_a   1.000
_cell.length_b   1.000
_cell.length_c   1.000
_cell.angle_alpha   90.00
_cell.angle_beta   90.00
_cell.angle_gamma   90.00
#
_symmetry.space_group_name_H-M   'P 1'
#
loop_
_entity.id
_entity.type
_entity.pdbx_description
1 polymer ?
#
loop_
_entity_poly.entity_id
_entity_poly.type
_entity_poly.pdbx_seq_one_letter_code
_entity_poly.pdbx_strand_id
1 'polypeptide(L)'
;MELRGKRVIVTGGVRGLGRAMVDKLIANEAVVTVFDLDVAGLDELRKQEREVNCVECDVSNFEQVSSSIGRYHERFGAADILINNAGILYNAPLVKITPAGVEQHDVTMWTKVLAADLNSVFFMTACVVGRMIATRTKGVVVNISSVSAAGNAGQSAYSAAKAGVNALTAVWAKELSPLGIRVVAVAPGFTDTESTKEILSEAMQRETIKRIPLKRLGRPEEIADGVLSVIENDFFNGKVFELDGGLII
;
A
#
# COMPACT_ATOMS: atom_id res chain seq x y z
N MET A 1 18.81 2.03 -4.27
CA MET A 1 19.16 0.84 -3.42
C MET A 1 19.05 -0.40 -4.30
N GLU A 2 20.06 -1.26 -4.37
CA GLU A 2 19.97 -2.56 -5.05
C GLU A 2 19.05 -3.50 -4.27
N LEU A 3 18.22 -4.31 -4.98
CA LEU A 3 17.21 -5.17 -4.35
C LEU A 3 17.73 -6.56 -3.93
N ARG A 4 18.76 -7.08 -4.62
CA ARG A 4 19.32 -8.41 -4.37
C ARG A 4 19.68 -8.61 -2.90
N GLY A 5 19.11 -9.64 -2.27
CA GLY A 5 19.33 -10.00 -0.87
C GLY A 5 18.71 -9.04 0.16
N LYS A 6 17.98 -7.99 -0.27
CA LYS A 6 17.30 -7.08 0.66
C LYS A 6 16.08 -7.73 1.28
N ARG A 7 15.91 -7.52 2.56
CA ARG A 7 14.76 -8.01 3.34
C ARG A 7 13.61 -7.03 3.18
N VAL A 8 12.57 -7.48 2.52
CA VAL A 8 11.40 -6.67 2.17
C VAL A 8 10.17 -7.17 2.89
N ILE A 9 9.45 -6.27 3.56
CA ILE A 9 8.12 -6.54 4.10
C ILE A 9 7.11 -5.88 3.15
N VAL A 10 6.11 -6.67 2.70
CA VAL A 10 4.97 -6.20 1.91
C VAL A 10 3.69 -6.49 2.68
N THR A 11 2.86 -5.48 2.92
CA THR A 11 1.53 -5.70 3.51
C THR A 11 0.49 -5.84 2.40
N GLY A 12 -0.48 -6.78 2.56
CA GLY A 12 -1.49 -7.04 1.54
C GLY A 12 -0.90 -7.61 0.25
N GLY A 13 0.01 -8.59 0.38
CA GLY A 13 0.82 -9.10 -0.73
C GLY A 13 0.24 -10.32 -1.46
N VAL A 14 -0.91 -10.86 -1.06
CA VAL A 14 -1.43 -12.10 -1.66
C VAL A 14 -2.17 -11.91 -2.97
N ARG A 15 -2.65 -10.69 -3.27
CA ARG A 15 -3.41 -10.38 -4.49
C ARG A 15 -3.16 -8.97 -5.03
N GLY A 16 -3.67 -8.71 -6.22
CA GLY A 16 -3.70 -7.37 -6.84
C GLY A 16 -2.33 -6.72 -6.96
N LEU A 17 -2.24 -5.44 -6.59
CA LEU A 17 -0.99 -4.67 -6.65
C LEU A 17 0.10 -5.27 -5.76
N GLY A 18 -0.28 -5.69 -4.55
CA GLY A 18 0.65 -6.30 -3.60
C GLY A 18 1.31 -7.56 -4.18
N ARG A 19 0.52 -8.42 -4.82
CA ARG A 19 1.04 -9.63 -5.47
C ARG A 19 2.00 -9.29 -6.61
N ALA A 20 1.66 -8.36 -7.48
CA ALA A 20 2.54 -7.93 -8.55
C ALA A 20 3.89 -7.37 -8.03
N MET A 21 3.84 -6.62 -6.89
CA MET A 21 5.06 -6.17 -6.22
C MET A 21 5.88 -7.33 -5.66
N VAL A 22 5.24 -8.31 -5.01
CA VAL A 22 5.90 -9.53 -4.49
C VAL A 22 6.61 -10.28 -5.61
N ASP A 23 5.92 -10.52 -6.72
CA ASP A 23 6.49 -11.24 -7.89
C ASP A 23 7.72 -10.51 -8.47
N LYS A 24 7.64 -9.18 -8.61
CA LYS A 24 8.76 -8.36 -9.08
C LYS A 24 9.94 -8.36 -8.10
N LEU A 25 9.69 -8.30 -6.80
CA LEU A 25 10.73 -8.34 -5.76
C LEU A 25 11.46 -9.68 -5.75
N ILE A 26 10.74 -10.79 -5.88
CA ILE A 26 11.31 -12.13 -5.99
C ILE A 26 12.18 -12.23 -7.25
N ALA A 27 11.69 -11.76 -8.39
CA ALA A 27 12.43 -11.75 -9.64
C ALA A 27 13.74 -10.93 -9.58
N ASN A 28 13.82 -9.98 -8.65
CA ASN A 28 15.04 -9.19 -8.35
C ASN A 28 15.82 -9.74 -7.13
N GLU A 29 15.61 -10.99 -6.77
CA GLU A 29 16.34 -11.72 -5.74
C GLU A 29 16.25 -11.07 -4.33
N ALA A 30 15.14 -10.38 -4.02
CA ALA A 30 14.86 -9.87 -2.68
C ALA A 30 14.31 -10.99 -1.77
N VAL A 31 14.59 -10.88 -0.47
CA VAL A 31 14.03 -11.79 0.55
C VAL A 31 12.70 -11.20 1.03
N VAL A 32 11.60 -11.73 0.51
CA VAL A 32 10.27 -11.16 0.71
C VAL A 32 9.54 -11.83 1.88
N THR A 33 8.91 -11.00 2.71
CA THR A 33 7.94 -11.42 3.73
C THR A 33 6.63 -10.70 3.50
N VAL A 34 5.56 -11.45 3.33
CA VAL A 34 4.19 -10.92 3.14
C VAL A 34 3.43 -10.97 4.46
N PHE A 35 2.86 -9.83 4.84
CA PHE A 35 1.91 -9.69 5.94
C PHE A 35 0.51 -9.52 5.34
N ASP A 36 -0.38 -10.46 5.62
CA ASP A 36 -1.75 -10.41 5.08
C ASP A 36 -2.74 -11.01 6.09
N LEU A 37 -4.00 -10.63 5.96
CA LEU A 37 -5.11 -11.18 6.74
C LEU A 37 -5.72 -12.41 6.06
N ASP A 38 -5.54 -12.56 4.74
CA ASP A 38 -6.07 -13.66 3.94
C ASP A 38 -5.20 -14.91 4.08
N VAL A 39 -5.57 -15.77 5.03
CA VAL A 39 -4.86 -17.03 5.31
C VAL A 39 -4.83 -17.94 4.09
N ALA A 40 -5.94 -18.04 3.35
CA ALA A 40 -6.01 -18.90 2.16
C ALA A 40 -5.07 -18.40 1.06
N GLY A 41 -5.04 -17.08 0.85
CA GLY A 41 -4.11 -16.44 -0.09
C GLY A 41 -2.64 -16.63 0.33
N LEU A 42 -2.33 -16.55 1.62
CA LEU A 42 -0.98 -16.82 2.13
C LEU A 42 -0.57 -18.28 1.91
N ASP A 43 -1.47 -19.23 2.10
CA ASP A 43 -1.19 -20.65 1.88
C ASP A 43 -0.97 -20.97 0.39
N GLU A 44 -1.72 -20.32 -0.49
CA GLU A 44 -1.53 -20.44 -1.93
C GLU A 44 -0.18 -19.83 -2.35
N LEU A 45 0.15 -18.65 -1.85
CA LEU A 45 1.43 -17.99 -2.11
C LEU A 45 2.63 -18.89 -1.68
N ARG A 46 2.56 -19.52 -0.50
CA ARG A 46 3.61 -20.45 -0.03
C ARG A 46 3.80 -21.66 -0.95
N LYS A 47 2.72 -22.13 -1.60
CA LYS A 47 2.82 -23.26 -2.54
C LYS A 47 3.49 -22.85 -3.86
N GLN A 48 3.18 -21.64 -4.34
CA GLN A 48 3.70 -21.11 -5.58
C GLN A 48 5.14 -20.63 -5.44
N GLU A 49 5.43 -19.91 -4.33
CA GLU A 49 6.70 -19.24 -4.08
C GLU A 49 7.30 -19.72 -2.75
N ARG A 50 8.08 -20.80 -2.79
CA ARG A 50 8.62 -21.44 -1.57
C ARG A 50 9.58 -20.57 -0.76
N GLU A 51 10.17 -19.55 -1.37
CA GLU A 51 11.13 -18.64 -0.74
C GLU A 51 10.45 -17.43 -0.07
N VAL A 52 9.12 -17.26 -0.24
CA VAL A 52 8.38 -16.17 0.39
C VAL A 52 8.00 -16.55 1.82
N ASN A 53 8.32 -15.66 2.74
CA ASN A 53 7.83 -15.78 4.11
C ASN A 53 6.42 -15.16 4.19
N CYS A 54 5.52 -15.86 4.86
CA CYS A 54 4.12 -15.42 4.99
C CYS A 54 3.76 -15.31 6.47
N VAL A 55 3.18 -14.19 6.84
CA VAL A 55 2.77 -13.87 8.22
C VAL A 55 1.29 -13.46 8.18
N GLU A 56 0.45 -14.25 8.88
CA GLU A 56 -0.93 -13.84 9.14
C GLU A 56 -0.92 -12.69 10.14
N CYS A 57 -1.47 -11.54 9.75
CA CYS A 57 -1.50 -10.35 10.59
C CYS A 57 -2.58 -9.37 10.10
N ASP A 58 -3.46 -8.99 11.01
CA ASP A 58 -4.29 -7.79 10.81
C ASP A 58 -3.43 -6.55 11.09
N VAL A 59 -3.00 -5.91 10.02
CA VAL A 59 -2.15 -4.71 10.12
C VAL A 59 -2.88 -3.48 10.67
N SER A 60 -4.21 -3.53 10.81
CA SER A 60 -5.01 -2.50 11.50
C SER A 60 -5.03 -2.70 13.02
N ASN A 61 -4.48 -3.82 13.53
CA ASN A 61 -4.38 -4.14 14.95
C ASN A 61 -2.93 -3.96 15.41
N PHE A 62 -2.70 -2.97 16.28
CA PHE A 62 -1.35 -2.61 16.73
C PHE A 62 -0.65 -3.74 17.49
N GLU A 63 -1.37 -4.49 18.36
CA GLU A 63 -0.78 -5.59 19.14
C GLU A 63 -0.32 -6.73 18.23
N GLN A 64 -1.10 -7.06 17.20
CA GLN A 64 -0.70 -8.07 16.21
C GLN A 64 0.52 -7.61 15.40
N VAL A 65 0.54 -6.35 14.96
CA VAL A 65 1.68 -5.76 14.25
C VAL A 65 2.94 -5.80 15.11
N SER A 66 2.87 -5.29 16.34
CA SER A 66 4.01 -5.23 17.27
C SER A 66 4.59 -6.61 17.55
N SER A 67 3.73 -7.59 17.84
CA SER A 67 4.13 -8.99 18.09
C SER A 67 4.74 -9.64 16.85
N SER A 68 4.11 -9.47 15.68
CA SER A 68 4.57 -10.08 14.43
C SER A 68 5.88 -9.48 13.93
N ILE A 69 6.07 -8.15 14.03
CA ILE A 69 7.34 -7.50 13.72
C ILE A 69 8.43 -7.92 14.73
N GLY A 70 8.08 -8.14 15.99
CA GLY A 70 9.00 -8.71 16.98
C GLY A 70 9.54 -10.06 16.53
N ARG A 71 8.66 -11.02 16.23
CA ARG A 71 9.02 -12.36 15.73
C ARG A 71 9.78 -12.32 14.40
N TYR A 72 9.36 -11.44 13.47
CA TYR A 72 10.08 -11.22 12.23
C TYR A 72 11.53 -10.80 12.50
N HIS A 73 11.72 -9.81 13.38
CA HIS A 73 13.04 -9.28 13.72
C HIS A 73 13.95 -10.33 14.37
N GLU A 74 13.42 -11.15 15.28
CA GLU A 74 14.16 -12.26 15.91
C GLU A 74 14.68 -13.28 14.88
N ARG A 75 13.88 -13.53 13.83
CA ARG A 75 14.22 -14.54 12.82
C ARG A 75 15.11 -14.00 11.68
N PHE A 76 14.87 -12.79 11.23
CA PHE A 76 15.47 -12.24 10.01
C PHE A 76 16.32 -10.98 10.25
N GLY A 77 16.28 -10.40 11.45
CA GLY A 77 16.82 -9.07 11.70
C GLY A 77 15.90 -7.95 11.21
N ALA A 78 16.40 -6.72 11.14
CA ALA A 78 15.60 -5.59 10.65
C ALA A 78 15.36 -5.69 9.14
N ALA A 79 14.18 -5.31 8.69
CA ALA A 79 13.90 -5.17 7.25
C ALA A 79 14.73 -4.00 6.67
N ASP A 80 15.06 -4.09 5.38
CA ASP A 80 15.68 -3.03 4.62
C ASP A 80 14.61 -2.17 3.92
N ILE A 81 13.48 -2.78 3.59
CA ILE A 81 12.39 -2.15 2.83
C ILE A 81 11.04 -2.54 3.47
N LEU A 82 10.18 -1.55 3.69
CA LEU A 82 8.78 -1.74 4.04
C LEU A 82 7.89 -1.18 2.92
N ILE A 83 6.96 -1.99 2.41
CA ILE A 83 5.93 -1.55 1.47
C ILE A 83 4.57 -1.65 2.15
N ASN A 84 4.01 -0.51 2.53
CA ASN A 84 2.66 -0.37 3.07
C ASN A 84 1.66 -0.35 1.91
N ASN A 85 1.13 -1.52 1.56
CA ASN A 85 0.18 -1.68 0.45
C ASN A 85 -1.21 -2.12 0.92
N ALA A 86 -1.34 -2.80 2.06
CA ALA A 86 -2.63 -3.24 2.58
C ALA A 86 -3.63 -2.07 2.69
N GLY A 87 -4.85 -2.31 2.28
CA GLY A 87 -5.93 -1.33 2.33
C GLY A 87 -7.23 -1.88 1.76
N ILE A 88 -8.30 -1.15 1.97
CA ILE A 88 -9.63 -1.46 1.46
C ILE A 88 -10.21 -0.25 0.72
N LEU A 89 -10.85 -0.50 -0.40
CA LEU A 89 -11.54 0.55 -1.15
C LEU A 89 -13.04 0.51 -0.81
N TYR A 90 -13.58 1.67 -0.44
CA TYR A 90 -15.00 1.82 -0.15
C TYR A 90 -15.55 3.07 -0.84
N ASN A 91 -16.61 2.89 -1.62
CA ASN A 91 -17.28 3.95 -2.35
C ASN A 91 -18.68 4.17 -1.79
N ALA A 92 -18.89 5.33 -1.17
CA ALA A 92 -20.21 5.82 -0.77
C ALA A 92 -20.19 7.35 -0.70
N PRO A 93 -21.24 8.04 -1.16
CA PRO A 93 -21.35 9.48 -1.00
C PRO A 93 -21.47 9.85 0.48
N LEU A 94 -21.14 11.11 0.84
CA LEU A 94 -21.32 11.61 2.20
C LEU A 94 -22.78 11.52 2.64
N VAL A 95 -23.68 11.81 1.71
CA VAL A 95 -25.14 11.71 1.89
C VAL A 95 -25.74 11.15 0.60
N LYS A 96 -26.65 10.21 0.72
CA LYS A 96 -27.41 9.63 -0.40
C LYS A 96 -28.89 9.95 -0.23
N ILE A 97 -29.51 10.45 -1.29
CA ILE A 97 -30.95 10.69 -1.35
C ILE A 97 -31.60 9.43 -1.94
N THR A 98 -32.52 8.81 -1.20
CA THR A 98 -33.28 7.64 -1.61
C THR A 98 -34.77 7.93 -1.56
N PRO A 99 -35.63 7.11 -2.18
CA PRO A 99 -37.08 7.25 -2.04
C PRO A 99 -37.57 7.16 -0.58
N ALA A 100 -36.80 6.49 0.29
CA ALA A 100 -37.13 6.35 1.72
C ALA A 100 -36.63 7.54 2.58
N GLY A 101 -35.83 8.46 2.00
CA GLY A 101 -35.30 9.62 2.72
C GLY A 101 -33.81 9.82 2.47
N VAL A 102 -33.14 10.45 3.44
CA VAL A 102 -31.71 10.78 3.40
C VAL A 102 -30.93 9.76 4.22
N GLU A 103 -29.98 9.08 3.58
CA GLU A 103 -29.04 8.15 4.20
C GLU A 103 -27.65 8.82 4.34
N GLN A 104 -27.06 8.73 5.51
CA GLN A 104 -25.71 9.23 5.78
C GLN A 104 -24.66 8.18 5.39
N HIS A 105 -23.42 8.65 5.19
CA HIS A 105 -22.26 7.76 5.05
C HIS A 105 -22.15 6.82 6.26
N ASP A 106 -21.87 5.54 6.03
CA ASP A 106 -21.70 4.54 7.08
C ASP A 106 -20.45 4.85 7.93
N VAL A 107 -20.67 5.23 9.19
CA VAL A 107 -19.59 5.56 10.14
C VAL A 107 -18.74 4.34 10.48
N THR A 108 -19.32 3.14 10.46
CA THR A 108 -18.56 1.88 10.68
C THR A 108 -17.57 1.67 9.55
N MET A 109 -18.02 1.86 8.30
CA MET A 109 -17.14 1.77 7.13
C MET A 109 -16.10 2.89 7.09
N TRP A 110 -16.46 4.12 7.50
CA TRP A 110 -15.49 5.20 7.69
C TRP A 110 -14.34 4.77 8.61
N THR A 111 -14.70 4.27 9.81
CA THR A 111 -13.71 3.81 10.80
C THR A 111 -12.87 2.65 10.28
N LYS A 112 -13.49 1.69 9.59
CA LYS A 112 -12.81 0.52 9.02
C LYS A 112 -11.80 0.92 7.94
N VAL A 113 -12.16 1.85 7.05
CA VAL A 113 -11.25 2.35 6.02
C VAL A 113 -10.07 3.09 6.64
N LEU A 114 -10.30 3.99 7.60
CA LEU A 114 -9.20 4.67 8.28
C LEU A 114 -8.28 3.70 9.02
N ALA A 115 -8.82 2.67 9.65
CA ALA A 115 -8.04 1.64 10.32
C ALA A 115 -7.14 0.87 9.33
N ALA A 116 -7.71 0.44 8.20
CA ALA A 116 -7.01 -0.37 7.21
C ALA A 116 -6.01 0.43 6.35
N ASP A 117 -6.32 1.70 5.99
CA ASP A 117 -5.60 2.46 4.99
C ASP A 117 -4.69 3.57 5.55
N LEU A 118 -4.88 3.94 6.84
CA LEU A 118 -4.09 4.98 7.49
C LEU A 118 -3.42 4.48 8.77
N ASN A 119 -4.21 3.91 9.72
CA ASN A 119 -3.64 3.46 10.98
C ASN A 119 -2.65 2.30 10.77
N SER A 120 -2.96 1.37 9.87
CA SER A 120 -2.06 0.28 9.49
C SER A 120 -0.70 0.77 9.00
N VAL A 121 -0.69 1.80 8.16
CA VAL A 121 0.54 2.44 7.64
C VAL A 121 1.36 3.02 8.79
N PHE A 122 0.70 3.68 9.74
CA PHE A 122 1.37 4.20 10.93
C PHE A 122 1.93 3.09 11.80
N PHE A 123 1.14 2.05 12.12
CA PHE A 123 1.55 0.95 12.99
C PHE A 123 2.73 0.16 12.42
N MET A 124 2.63 -0.24 11.16
CA MET A 124 3.70 -0.97 10.48
C MET A 124 4.97 -0.13 10.40
N THR A 125 4.86 1.13 10.01
CA THR A 125 6.03 2.02 9.88
C THR A 125 6.70 2.23 11.24
N ALA A 126 5.95 2.54 12.29
CA ALA A 126 6.50 2.76 13.62
C ALA A 126 7.26 1.52 14.14
N CYS A 127 6.67 0.34 14.00
CA CYS A 127 7.30 -0.91 14.46
C CYS A 127 8.54 -1.28 13.63
N VAL A 128 8.47 -1.19 12.30
CA VAL A 128 9.60 -1.57 11.42
C VAL A 128 10.74 -0.55 11.54
N VAL A 129 10.44 0.74 11.47
CA VAL A 129 11.45 1.82 11.58
C VAL A 129 12.12 1.79 12.96
N GLY A 130 11.37 1.51 14.04
CA GLY A 130 11.96 1.32 15.37
C GLY A 130 13.06 0.25 15.38
N ARG A 131 12.85 -0.87 14.65
CA ARG A 131 13.89 -1.93 14.50
C ARG A 131 15.04 -1.51 13.58
N MET A 132 14.75 -0.81 12.49
CA MET A 132 15.80 -0.25 11.62
C MET A 132 16.73 0.68 12.40
N ILE A 133 16.19 1.59 13.21
CA ILE A 133 16.96 2.53 14.01
C ILE A 133 17.80 1.80 15.07
N ALA A 134 17.19 0.86 15.81
CA ALA A 134 17.89 0.10 16.85
C ALA A 134 19.10 -0.68 16.33
N THR A 135 19.05 -1.14 15.06
CA THR A 135 20.13 -1.89 14.42
C THR A 135 20.98 -1.05 13.47
N ARG A 136 20.71 0.25 13.37
CA ARG A 136 21.35 1.16 12.41
C ARG A 136 21.22 0.71 10.95
N THR A 137 20.13 0.03 10.62
CA THR A 137 19.82 -0.41 9.26
C THR A 137 19.31 0.79 8.47
N LYS A 138 19.97 1.13 7.37
CA LYS A 138 19.48 2.12 6.39
C LYS A 138 18.43 1.44 5.50
N GLY A 139 17.40 2.19 5.10
CA GLY A 139 16.32 1.58 4.35
C GLY A 139 15.38 2.56 3.66
N VAL A 140 14.27 2.01 3.18
CA VAL A 140 13.20 2.79 2.58
C VAL A 140 11.83 2.27 2.98
N VAL A 141 10.92 3.19 3.29
CA VAL A 141 9.49 2.94 3.46
C VAL A 141 8.78 3.44 2.21
N VAL A 142 8.03 2.57 1.56
CA VAL A 142 7.17 2.89 0.41
C VAL A 142 5.71 2.78 0.84
N ASN A 143 4.99 3.88 0.76
CA ASN A 143 3.56 3.93 1.07
C ASN A 143 2.76 3.91 -0.23
N ILE A 144 1.82 2.97 -0.37
CA ILE A 144 0.90 2.96 -1.50
C ILE A 144 -0.26 3.90 -1.18
N SER A 145 -0.20 5.06 -1.82
CA SER A 145 -1.23 6.08 -1.80
C SER A 145 -2.27 5.85 -2.91
N SER A 146 -2.84 6.89 -3.44
CA SER A 146 -3.77 6.87 -4.57
C SER A 146 -3.89 8.27 -5.15
N VAL A 147 -4.23 8.39 -6.43
CA VAL A 147 -4.71 9.66 -7.02
C VAL A 147 -5.92 10.20 -6.28
N SER A 148 -6.74 9.33 -5.67
CA SER A 148 -7.89 9.72 -4.85
C SER A 148 -7.50 10.52 -3.59
N ALA A 149 -6.22 10.62 -3.24
CA ALA A 149 -5.75 11.50 -2.17
C ALA A 149 -6.03 13.00 -2.44
N ALA A 150 -6.19 13.39 -3.71
CA ALA A 150 -6.62 14.73 -4.09
C ALA A 150 -8.12 15.00 -3.87
N GLY A 151 -8.90 13.97 -3.58
CA GLY A 151 -10.35 13.99 -3.42
C GLY A 151 -11.06 13.40 -4.64
N ASN A 152 -11.77 12.30 -4.44
CA ASN A 152 -12.60 11.68 -5.47
C ASN A 152 -14.04 11.52 -4.96
N ALA A 153 -15.02 11.97 -5.73
CA ALA A 153 -16.42 11.93 -5.34
C ALA A 153 -16.85 10.50 -4.96
N GLY A 154 -17.53 10.37 -3.82
CA GLY A 154 -17.95 9.07 -3.27
C GLY A 154 -16.86 8.31 -2.50
N GLN A 155 -15.69 8.88 -2.28
CA GLN A 155 -14.58 8.22 -1.59
C GLN A 155 -14.10 8.99 -0.35
N SER A 156 -15.01 9.55 0.44
CA SER A 156 -14.65 10.42 1.59
C SER A 156 -13.62 9.78 2.52
N ALA A 157 -13.89 8.54 3.01
CA ALA A 157 -12.99 7.85 3.94
C ALA A 157 -11.65 7.48 3.26
N TYR A 158 -11.73 6.94 2.05
CA TYR A 158 -10.55 6.50 1.29
C TYR A 158 -9.64 7.68 0.93
N SER A 159 -10.24 8.78 0.40
CA SER A 159 -9.48 10.00 0.06
C SER A 159 -8.83 10.61 1.30
N ALA A 160 -9.56 10.69 2.42
CA ALA A 160 -8.99 11.18 3.68
C ALA A 160 -7.82 10.33 4.17
N ALA A 161 -7.95 8.99 4.12
CA ALA A 161 -6.87 8.08 4.49
C ALA A 161 -5.63 8.29 3.60
N LYS A 162 -5.80 8.30 2.27
CA LYS A 162 -4.68 8.41 1.32
C LYS A 162 -4.05 9.81 1.33
N ALA A 163 -4.82 10.88 1.58
CA ALA A 163 -4.28 12.22 1.86
C ALA A 163 -3.44 12.23 3.14
N GLY A 164 -3.91 11.54 4.20
CA GLY A 164 -3.15 11.33 5.42
C GLY A 164 -1.83 10.59 5.18
N VAL A 165 -1.84 9.55 4.37
CA VAL A 165 -0.62 8.81 3.96
C VAL A 165 0.38 9.72 3.24
N ASN A 166 -0.07 10.60 2.35
CA ASN A 166 0.79 11.58 1.68
C ASN A 166 1.43 12.54 2.68
N ALA A 167 0.66 13.05 3.64
CA ALA A 167 1.16 13.92 4.71
C ALA A 167 2.20 13.20 5.60
N LEU A 168 1.90 11.97 6.04
CA LEU A 168 2.82 11.14 6.83
C LEU A 168 4.13 10.86 6.07
N THR A 169 4.04 10.58 4.77
CA THR A 169 5.22 10.40 3.91
C THR A 169 6.15 11.62 3.96
N ALA A 170 5.58 12.82 3.84
CA ALA A 170 6.36 14.07 3.88
C ALA A 170 6.94 14.36 5.27
N VAL A 171 6.21 14.04 6.35
CA VAL A 171 6.68 14.20 7.74
C VAL A 171 7.83 13.24 8.01
N TRP A 172 7.62 11.95 7.81
CA TRP A 172 8.60 10.91 8.13
C TRP A 172 9.86 10.99 7.28
N ALA A 173 9.76 11.45 6.02
CA ALA A 173 10.93 11.70 5.20
C ALA A 173 11.87 12.72 5.84
N LYS A 174 11.35 13.77 6.48
CA LYS A 174 12.14 14.79 7.19
C LYS A 174 12.74 14.25 8.49
N GLU A 175 11.97 13.49 9.24
CA GLU A 175 12.38 12.93 10.53
C GLU A 175 13.43 11.83 10.39
N LEU A 176 13.31 10.97 9.35
CA LEU A 176 14.07 9.74 9.23
C LEU A 176 15.28 9.84 8.28
N SER A 177 15.32 10.85 7.41
CA SER A 177 16.48 11.05 6.51
C SER A 177 17.82 11.19 7.24
N PRO A 178 17.92 11.90 8.39
CA PRO A 178 19.18 11.96 9.14
C PRO A 178 19.64 10.58 9.65
N LEU A 179 18.75 9.63 9.73
CA LEU A 179 19.01 8.24 10.15
C LEU A 179 19.29 7.30 8.96
N GLY A 180 19.29 7.83 7.74
CA GLY A 180 19.52 7.07 6.52
C GLY A 180 18.30 6.24 6.06
N ILE A 181 17.08 6.60 6.50
CA ILE A 181 15.85 5.95 6.08
C ILE A 181 15.07 6.93 5.21
N ARG A 182 14.76 6.53 3.97
CA ARG A 182 13.91 7.28 3.05
C ARG A 182 12.44 6.91 3.25
N VAL A 183 11.54 7.85 3.01
CA VAL A 183 10.10 7.57 2.98
C VAL A 183 9.51 8.18 1.71
N VAL A 184 8.84 7.36 0.93
CA VAL A 184 8.30 7.74 -0.38
C VAL A 184 6.86 7.24 -0.50
N ALA A 185 6.05 7.84 -1.36
CA ALA A 185 4.75 7.31 -1.72
C ALA A 185 4.67 7.06 -3.23
N VAL A 186 3.92 6.04 -3.60
CA VAL A 186 3.47 5.79 -4.97
C VAL A 186 1.95 5.93 -4.97
N ALA A 187 1.41 6.72 -5.89
CA ALA A 187 -0.02 6.97 -6.03
C ALA A 187 -0.52 6.37 -7.36
N PRO A 188 -1.04 5.14 -7.35
CA PRO A 188 -1.65 4.56 -8.52
C PRO A 188 -2.93 5.29 -8.94
N GLY A 189 -3.16 5.38 -10.24
CA GLY A 189 -4.47 5.63 -10.83
C GLY A 189 -5.33 4.36 -10.83
N PHE A 190 -6.35 4.36 -11.69
CA PHE A 190 -7.19 3.18 -11.86
C PHE A 190 -6.41 2.06 -12.54
N THR A 191 -6.29 0.93 -11.83
CA THR A 191 -5.50 -0.23 -12.24
C THR A 191 -6.42 -1.44 -12.42
N ASP A 192 -6.13 -2.30 -13.39
CA ASP A 192 -6.89 -3.52 -13.70
C ASP A 192 -6.63 -4.61 -12.64
N THR A 193 -7.29 -4.48 -11.51
CA THR A 193 -7.26 -5.43 -10.39
C THR A 193 -8.65 -6.00 -10.12
N GLU A 194 -8.72 -7.13 -9.41
CA GLU A 194 -10.00 -7.69 -8.95
C GLU A 194 -10.80 -6.66 -8.13
N SER A 195 -10.15 -5.97 -7.20
CA SER A 195 -10.79 -4.93 -6.38
C SER A 195 -11.41 -3.80 -7.23
N THR A 196 -10.75 -3.41 -8.32
CA THR A 196 -11.30 -2.41 -9.26
C THR A 196 -12.52 -2.96 -9.98
N LYS A 197 -12.50 -4.23 -10.40
CA LYS A 197 -13.63 -4.91 -11.07
C LYS A 197 -14.84 -5.11 -10.15
N GLU A 198 -14.61 -5.38 -8.88
CA GLU A 198 -15.67 -5.52 -7.88
C GLU A 198 -16.41 -4.19 -7.62
N ILE A 199 -15.72 -3.05 -7.73
CA ILE A 199 -16.26 -1.75 -7.36
C ILE A 199 -16.80 -0.98 -8.57
N LEU A 200 -16.16 -1.12 -9.73
CA LEU A 200 -16.56 -0.45 -10.95
C LEU A 200 -17.34 -1.38 -11.88
N SER A 201 -18.61 -1.10 -12.11
CA SER A 201 -19.35 -1.75 -13.19
C SER A 201 -18.64 -1.50 -14.54
N GLU A 202 -18.89 -2.35 -15.53
CA GLU A 202 -18.31 -2.17 -16.87
C GLU A 202 -18.60 -0.78 -17.47
N ALA A 203 -19.79 -0.22 -17.21
CA ALA A 203 -20.14 1.12 -17.68
C ALA A 203 -19.25 2.18 -17.00
N MET A 204 -19.06 2.08 -15.68
CA MET A 204 -18.18 2.98 -14.92
C MET A 204 -16.72 2.84 -15.35
N GLN A 205 -16.25 1.61 -15.63
CA GLN A 205 -14.90 1.40 -16.16
C GLN A 205 -14.72 2.08 -17.51
N ARG A 206 -15.67 1.97 -18.44
CA ARG A 206 -15.62 2.66 -19.74
C ARG A 206 -15.55 4.17 -19.58
N GLU A 207 -16.34 4.75 -18.66
CA GLU A 207 -16.29 6.20 -18.39
C GLU A 207 -14.97 6.63 -17.75
N THR A 208 -14.44 5.83 -16.82
CA THR A 208 -13.13 6.06 -16.21
C THR A 208 -12.02 6.06 -17.27
N ILE A 209 -12.01 5.06 -18.17
CA ILE A 209 -11.03 4.94 -19.24
C ILE A 209 -11.07 6.16 -20.20
N LYS A 210 -12.25 6.72 -20.46
CA LYS A 210 -12.37 7.95 -21.28
C LYS A 210 -11.66 9.14 -20.67
N ARG A 211 -11.62 9.22 -19.32
CA ARG A 211 -10.97 10.30 -18.57
C ARG A 211 -9.46 10.14 -18.49
N ILE A 212 -8.94 8.91 -18.63
CA ILE A 212 -7.50 8.62 -18.62
C ILE A 212 -6.92 9.00 -20.00
N PRO A 213 -5.93 9.90 -20.12
CA PRO A 213 -5.31 10.25 -21.39
C PRO A 213 -4.77 9.05 -22.17
N LEU A 214 -4.15 8.07 -21.50
CA LEU A 214 -3.66 6.84 -22.14
C LEU A 214 -4.77 5.85 -22.55
N LYS A 215 -6.07 6.16 -22.28
CA LYS A 215 -7.25 5.40 -22.73
C LYS A 215 -7.26 3.93 -22.31
N ARG A 216 -6.67 3.62 -21.18
CA ARG A 216 -6.70 2.28 -20.56
C ARG A 216 -6.50 2.37 -19.04
N LEU A 217 -6.82 1.30 -18.35
CA LEU A 217 -6.39 1.11 -16.97
C LEU A 217 -4.88 0.78 -16.93
N GLY A 218 -4.23 1.11 -15.83
CA GLY A 218 -2.88 0.63 -15.53
C GLY A 218 -2.88 -0.89 -15.30
N ARG A 219 -1.76 -1.55 -15.58
CA ARG A 219 -1.56 -2.95 -15.18
C ARG A 219 -0.89 -3.00 -13.81
N PRO A 220 -1.18 -4.01 -12.97
CA PRO A 220 -0.52 -4.18 -11.68
C PRO A 220 1.01 -4.17 -11.77
N GLU A 221 1.57 -4.77 -12.83
CA GLU A 221 3.01 -4.84 -13.06
C GLU A 221 3.62 -3.46 -13.34
N GLU A 222 2.88 -2.54 -13.97
CA GLU A 222 3.35 -1.16 -14.23
C GLU A 222 3.45 -0.37 -12.91
N ILE A 223 2.54 -0.61 -11.98
CA ILE A 223 2.63 -0.01 -10.65
C ILE A 223 3.79 -0.63 -9.86
N ALA A 224 3.97 -1.94 -9.93
CA ALA A 224 5.09 -2.63 -9.29
C ALA A 224 6.45 -2.11 -9.84
N ASP A 225 6.59 -1.92 -11.15
CA ASP A 225 7.79 -1.32 -11.75
C ASP A 225 8.06 0.09 -11.23
N GLY A 226 7.01 0.89 -11.03
CA GLY A 226 7.13 2.22 -10.41
C GLY A 226 7.57 2.15 -8.95
N VAL A 227 7.09 1.17 -8.19
CA VAL A 227 7.52 0.94 -6.80
C VAL A 227 9.01 0.56 -6.78
N LEU A 228 9.47 -0.33 -7.64
CA LEU A 228 10.88 -0.67 -7.74
C LEU A 228 11.72 0.56 -8.10
N SER A 229 11.26 1.36 -9.05
CA SER A 229 11.97 2.57 -9.49
C SER A 229 12.20 3.58 -8.33
N VAL A 230 11.22 3.80 -7.45
CA VAL A 230 11.40 4.70 -6.29
C VAL A 230 12.25 4.08 -5.17
N ILE A 231 12.30 2.74 -5.07
CA ILE A 231 13.21 2.03 -4.17
C ILE A 231 14.66 2.20 -4.64
N GLU A 232 14.92 1.98 -5.93
CA GLU A 232 16.25 2.02 -6.53
C GLU A 232 16.82 3.44 -6.65
N ASN A 233 15.96 4.45 -6.81
CA ASN A 233 16.39 5.84 -6.91
C ASN A 233 16.60 6.46 -5.52
N ASP A 234 17.86 6.47 -5.06
CA ASP A 234 18.21 6.97 -3.72
C ASP A 234 18.01 8.48 -3.54
N PHE A 235 17.78 9.23 -4.61
CA PHE A 235 17.48 10.67 -4.52
C PHE A 235 15.98 10.98 -4.41
N PHE A 236 15.12 9.97 -4.56
CA PHE A 236 13.68 10.15 -4.39
C PHE A 236 13.28 9.98 -2.93
N ASN A 237 12.80 11.06 -2.28
CA ASN A 237 12.43 11.07 -0.87
C ASN A 237 11.38 12.15 -0.55
N GLY A 238 10.42 11.84 0.33
CA GLY A 238 9.40 12.77 0.83
C GLY A 238 8.39 13.23 -0.21
N LYS A 239 8.28 12.54 -1.33
CA LYS A 239 7.40 12.88 -2.46
C LYS A 239 6.47 11.73 -2.80
N VAL A 240 5.42 12.07 -3.52
CA VAL A 240 4.47 11.14 -4.12
C VAL A 240 4.83 10.97 -5.59
N PHE A 241 4.94 9.72 -6.03
CA PHE A 241 5.12 9.35 -7.43
C PHE A 241 3.78 8.88 -8.00
N GLU A 242 3.18 9.69 -8.82
CA GLU A 242 1.87 9.42 -9.44
C GLU A 242 2.04 8.55 -10.69
N LEU A 243 1.28 7.45 -10.75
CA LEU A 243 1.24 6.50 -11.87
C LEU A 243 -0.20 6.27 -12.30
N ASP A 244 -0.75 7.15 -13.11
CA ASP A 244 -2.19 7.28 -13.35
C ASP A 244 -2.59 7.39 -14.82
N GLY A 245 -1.62 7.28 -15.74
CA GLY A 245 -1.85 7.44 -17.18
C GLY A 245 -2.24 8.86 -17.60
N GLY A 246 -1.92 9.86 -16.75
CA GLY A 246 -2.22 11.28 -16.94
C GLY A 246 -3.62 11.68 -16.47
N LEU A 247 -4.28 10.88 -15.63
CA LEU A 247 -5.61 11.17 -15.09
C LEU A 247 -5.56 12.42 -14.19
N ILE A 248 -6.46 13.35 -14.42
CA ILE A 248 -6.75 14.49 -13.53
C ILE A 248 -8.08 14.22 -12.83
N ILE A 249 -8.06 14.16 -11.49
CA ILE A 249 -9.23 13.98 -10.63
C ILE A 249 -9.82 15.33 -10.26
#